data_f8fa80a78450795641a7a59966b40240
#
_entry.id   f8fa80a78450795641a7a59966b40240
#
_cell.length_a   1.000
_cell.length_b   1.000
_cell.length_c   1.000
_cell.angle_alpha   90.00
_cell.angle_beta   90.00
_cell.angle_gamma   90.00
#
_symmetry.space_group_name_H-M   'P 1'
#
loop_
_entity.id
_entity.type
_entity.pdbx_description
1 polymer ?
#
loop_
_entity_poly.entity_id
_entity_poly.type
_entity_poly.pdbx_seq_one_letter_code
_entity_poly.pdbx_strand_id
1 'polypeptide(L)'
;TNYGTYDASAVPRKTELRVINTVFLIMCYSDDGGYTWSDPKLMNYGFKTSDMKHFGTAPGIGIVIQTGKYQGRILVPLYYNSNSFSGMSGAVLYSDDNGATWHLGESPNDARAAAGLSKIGMGEIQIVEMPPEGDDVSTQLKMFVRQSGGVLIATSYDGGQTWAPDMPRDPTLVAPTPYGGCQQSVINYSHPIDGKPAVIFANAAANSRSNGTIRIGLINENGTNSEGRINYTFDWKYKKVIRSGEFGYSCLMEQPNGNIVCFYEQESRPDNIHSLVFGEYTLDYIKDIKPTPDTPNLVYSSSEKVLPLSDGTYTPIGPELPSIAGLHEGTILVRFTPTSTDSIHSLIGVSNGQTGNQN
;
A
#
# COMPACT_ATOMS: atom_id res chain seq x y z
N THR A 1 11.79 3.14 -23.73
CA THR A 1 10.52 3.29 -24.46
C THR A 1 10.37 4.76 -24.85
N ASN A 2 10.38 5.05 -26.17
CA ASN A 2 10.16 6.41 -26.65
C ASN A 2 8.66 6.70 -26.61
N TYR A 3 8.20 7.42 -25.63
CA TYR A 3 6.87 7.98 -25.60
C TYR A 3 6.81 9.17 -26.57
N GLY A 4 5.99 9.09 -27.61
CA GLY A 4 5.80 10.18 -28.58
C GLY A 4 5.03 11.36 -27.98
N THR A 5 4.99 12.46 -28.73
CA THR A 5 4.20 13.63 -28.37
C THR A 5 2.71 13.36 -28.61
N TYR A 6 1.90 13.75 -27.63
CA TYR A 6 0.44 13.76 -27.72
C TYR A 6 -0.02 15.14 -28.20
N ASP A 7 -0.86 15.20 -29.20
CA ASP A 7 -1.50 16.45 -29.59
C ASP A 7 -2.78 16.66 -28.77
N ALA A 8 -2.72 17.53 -27.77
CA ALA A 8 -3.85 17.84 -26.90
C ALA A 8 -5.00 18.57 -27.65
N SER A 9 -4.71 19.17 -28.80
CA SER A 9 -5.73 19.82 -29.64
C SER A 9 -6.50 18.83 -30.53
N ALA A 10 -5.96 17.61 -30.69
CA ALA A 10 -6.64 16.57 -31.44
C ALA A 10 -7.78 16.01 -30.59
N VAL A 11 -8.98 16.59 -30.72
CA VAL A 11 -10.20 15.95 -30.24
C VAL A 11 -10.35 14.64 -31.01
N PRO A 12 -10.26 13.44 -30.37
CA PRO A 12 -10.51 12.21 -31.11
C PRO A 12 -11.93 12.25 -31.59
N ARG A 13 -12.09 12.26 -32.88
CA ARG A 13 -13.33 11.77 -33.48
C ARG A 13 -13.48 10.34 -33.00
N LYS A 14 -14.67 9.93 -32.64
CA LYS A 14 -15.04 8.62 -32.03
C LYS A 14 -14.43 7.37 -32.71
N THR A 15 -13.69 7.52 -33.77
CA THR A 15 -13.17 6.44 -34.63
C THR A 15 -11.68 6.44 -34.88
N GLU A 16 -10.92 7.44 -34.40
CA GLU A 16 -9.50 7.51 -34.68
C GLU A 16 -8.69 7.79 -33.38
N LEU A 17 -8.45 6.75 -32.61
CA LEU A 17 -7.34 6.75 -31.65
C LEU A 17 -6.04 6.65 -32.45
N ARG A 18 -5.48 7.78 -32.87
CA ARG A 18 -4.09 7.79 -33.35
C ARG A 18 -3.18 7.59 -32.15
N VAL A 19 -2.86 6.34 -31.89
CA VAL A 19 -1.88 5.94 -30.87
C VAL A 19 -0.48 6.29 -31.39
N ILE A 20 0.04 7.46 -31.03
CA ILE A 20 1.44 7.79 -31.25
C ILE A 20 2.11 7.73 -29.87
N ASN A 21 2.64 6.56 -29.50
CA ASN A 21 3.57 6.38 -28.36
C ASN A 21 3.25 7.25 -27.13
N THR A 22 2.02 7.17 -26.61
CA THR A 22 1.59 7.95 -25.45
C THR A 22 0.81 7.05 -24.49
N VAL A 23 0.65 7.48 -23.26
CA VAL A 23 -0.15 6.81 -22.24
C VAL A 23 -1.52 7.50 -22.14
N PHE A 24 -2.58 6.71 -22.19
CA PHE A 24 -3.94 7.17 -21.99
C PHE A 24 -4.41 6.84 -20.58
N LEU A 25 -5.00 7.82 -19.91
CA LEU A 25 -5.70 7.63 -18.66
C LEU A 25 -7.16 7.28 -18.96
N ILE A 26 -7.59 6.12 -18.49
CA ILE A 26 -8.95 5.60 -18.68
C ILE A 26 -9.58 5.37 -17.31
N MET A 27 -10.84 5.75 -17.16
CA MET A 27 -11.62 5.54 -15.95
C MET A 27 -12.80 4.61 -16.27
N CYS A 28 -13.00 3.61 -15.42
CA CYS A 28 -14.25 2.86 -15.28
C CYS A 28 -14.72 2.99 -13.81
N TYR A 29 -16.00 2.86 -13.59
CA TYR A 29 -16.57 2.81 -12.24
C TYR A 29 -17.51 1.62 -12.08
N SER A 30 -17.68 1.17 -10.85
CA SER A 30 -18.58 0.10 -10.46
C SER A 30 -19.42 0.58 -9.28
N ASP A 31 -20.73 0.30 -9.32
CA ASP A 31 -21.68 0.61 -8.26
C ASP A 31 -22.12 -0.64 -7.49
N ASP A 32 -21.56 -1.80 -7.82
CA ASP A 32 -21.96 -3.12 -7.27
C ASP A 32 -20.81 -3.92 -6.67
N GLY A 33 -19.77 -3.22 -6.18
CA GLY A 33 -18.60 -3.87 -5.55
C GLY A 33 -17.66 -4.53 -6.53
N GLY A 34 -17.66 -4.12 -7.81
CA GLY A 34 -16.74 -4.62 -8.83
C GLY A 34 -17.27 -5.79 -9.65
N TYR A 35 -18.53 -6.18 -9.48
CA TYR A 35 -19.13 -7.24 -10.29
C TYR A 35 -19.42 -6.79 -11.73
N THR A 36 -19.85 -5.54 -11.90
CA THR A 36 -20.01 -4.91 -13.21
C THR A 36 -19.30 -3.56 -13.25
N TRP A 37 -18.91 -3.13 -14.45
CA TRP A 37 -18.15 -1.90 -14.65
C TRP A 37 -18.76 -1.08 -15.77
N SER A 38 -18.68 0.25 -15.64
CA SER A 38 -19.09 1.19 -16.69
C SER A 38 -18.23 1.03 -17.95
N ASP A 39 -18.72 1.56 -19.06
CA ASP A 39 -17.91 1.75 -20.26
C ASP A 39 -16.67 2.62 -19.93
N PRO A 40 -15.50 2.30 -20.53
CA PRO A 40 -14.29 3.05 -20.33
C PRO A 40 -14.41 4.50 -20.81
N LYS A 41 -14.11 5.46 -19.93
CA LYS A 41 -14.08 6.90 -20.21
C LYS A 41 -12.64 7.37 -20.34
N LEU A 42 -12.31 8.02 -21.45
CA LEU A 42 -10.98 8.62 -21.63
C LEU A 42 -10.88 9.93 -20.85
N MET A 43 -9.86 10.01 -19.99
CA MET A 43 -9.68 11.10 -19.02
C MET A 43 -8.57 12.10 -19.42
N ASN A 44 -7.90 11.89 -20.54
CA ASN A 44 -6.76 12.76 -20.92
C ASN A 44 -7.16 14.22 -21.23
N TYR A 45 -8.42 14.42 -21.63
CA TYR A 45 -8.91 15.74 -22.03
C TYR A 45 -8.95 16.72 -20.88
N GLY A 46 -8.36 17.89 -21.10
CA GLY A 46 -8.30 18.96 -20.12
C GLY A 46 -7.16 18.82 -19.10
N PHE A 47 -6.45 17.68 -19.09
CA PHE A 47 -5.36 17.44 -18.14
C PHE A 47 -4.01 17.29 -18.82
N LYS A 48 -3.93 16.36 -19.79
CA LYS A 48 -2.69 16.07 -20.48
C LYS A 48 -2.41 17.11 -21.56
N THR A 49 -1.29 17.81 -21.42
CA THR A 49 -0.80 18.77 -22.41
C THR A 49 0.05 18.09 -23.48
N SER A 50 0.28 18.76 -24.59
CA SER A 50 1.05 18.22 -25.74
C SER A 50 2.51 17.93 -25.42
N ASP A 51 3.07 18.54 -24.39
CA ASP A 51 4.44 18.30 -23.92
C ASP A 51 4.58 17.12 -22.95
N MET A 52 3.45 16.60 -22.42
CA MET A 52 3.45 15.42 -21.53
C MET A 52 3.50 14.13 -22.34
N LYS A 53 4.46 13.26 -22.01
CA LYS A 53 4.63 11.94 -22.64
C LYS A 53 3.93 10.84 -21.85
N HIS A 54 4.48 10.49 -20.69
CA HIS A 54 3.77 9.67 -19.72
C HIS A 54 2.79 10.53 -18.95
N PHE A 55 1.60 10.02 -18.71
CA PHE A 55 0.58 10.60 -17.84
C PHE A 55 -0.31 9.49 -17.35
N GLY A 56 -0.15 9.08 -16.09
CA GLY A 56 -0.84 7.92 -15.57
C GLY A 56 -0.99 7.97 -14.05
N THR A 57 -1.97 7.24 -13.53
CA THR A 57 -2.14 7.10 -12.09
C THR A 57 -0.95 6.38 -11.48
N ALA A 58 -0.62 6.74 -10.24
CA ALA A 58 0.29 5.97 -9.43
C ALA A 58 -0.40 4.66 -8.99
N PRO A 59 0.34 3.52 -8.99
CA PRO A 59 -0.19 2.28 -8.45
C PRO A 59 -0.52 2.42 -6.97
N GLY A 60 -1.67 1.88 -6.55
CA GLY A 60 -2.17 1.99 -5.19
C GLY A 60 -3.62 2.48 -5.17
N ILE A 61 -3.95 3.33 -4.21
CA ILE A 61 -5.31 3.84 -4.02
C ILE A 61 -5.37 5.37 -4.08
N GLY A 62 -6.54 5.89 -4.50
CA GLY A 62 -6.94 7.26 -4.21
C GLY A 62 -7.51 7.39 -2.81
N ILE A 63 -7.74 8.62 -2.35
CA ILE A 63 -8.39 8.91 -1.08
C ILE A 63 -9.56 9.86 -1.26
N VAL A 64 -10.46 9.86 -0.27
CA VAL A 64 -11.49 10.90 -0.10
C VAL A 64 -11.12 11.67 1.15
N ILE A 65 -11.00 12.99 1.06
CA ILE A 65 -10.73 13.85 2.23
C ILE A 65 -11.90 13.71 3.21
N GLN A 66 -11.59 13.36 4.46
CA GLN A 66 -12.58 13.07 5.47
C GLN A 66 -12.99 14.30 6.30
N THR A 67 -12.12 15.33 6.36
CA THR A 67 -12.29 16.44 7.30
C THR A 67 -11.93 17.79 6.67
N GLY A 68 -12.32 18.88 7.34
CA GLY A 68 -11.96 20.26 6.98
C GLY A 68 -12.66 20.78 5.72
N LYS A 69 -12.16 21.91 5.25
CA LYS A 69 -12.77 22.69 4.15
C LYS A 69 -13.07 21.90 2.87
N TYR A 70 -12.27 20.88 2.55
CA TYR A 70 -12.42 20.08 1.34
C TYR A 70 -12.95 18.67 1.62
N GLN A 71 -13.68 18.48 2.71
CA GLN A 71 -14.33 17.20 3.02
C GLN A 71 -15.17 16.72 1.83
N GLY A 72 -15.00 15.44 1.47
CA GLY A 72 -15.68 14.82 0.32
C GLY A 72 -14.90 14.91 -1.00
N ARG A 73 -13.82 15.71 -1.08
CA ARG A 73 -12.96 15.77 -2.26
C ARG A 73 -12.29 14.41 -2.50
N ILE A 74 -12.44 13.89 -3.71
CA ILE A 74 -11.74 12.69 -4.17
C ILE A 74 -10.37 13.11 -4.71
N LEU A 75 -9.32 12.39 -4.33
CA LEU A 75 -7.95 12.59 -4.81
C LEU A 75 -7.41 11.31 -5.43
N VAL A 76 -6.89 11.41 -6.65
CA VAL A 76 -6.23 10.29 -7.35
C VAL A 76 -4.76 10.65 -7.60
N PRO A 77 -3.81 9.97 -6.96
CA PRO A 77 -2.39 10.20 -7.18
C PRO A 77 -1.99 9.83 -8.61
N LEU A 78 -1.20 10.67 -9.24
CA LEU A 78 -0.66 10.43 -10.57
C LEU A 78 0.78 10.93 -10.70
N TYR A 79 1.47 10.51 -11.76
CA TYR A 79 2.77 11.02 -12.13
C TYR A 79 2.89 11.15 -13.64
N TYR A 80 3.68 12.12 -14.06
CA TYR A 80 3.83 12.43 -15.47
C TYR A 80 5.25 12.96 -15.76
N ASN A 81 5.66 12.91 -17.02
CA ASN A 81 6.82 13.65 -17.48
C ASN A 81 6.44 14.63 -18.58
N SER A 82 7.26 15.65 -18.75
CA SER A 82 7.07 16.67 -19.79
C SER A 82 8.37 16.94 -20.55
N ASN A 83 8.27 17.68 -21.65
CA ASN A 83 9.46 18.07 -22.41
C ASN A 83 10.36 19.05 -21.63
N SER A 84 9.77 19.81 -20.68
CA SER A 84 10.51 20.77 -19.85
C SER A 84 11.29 20.12 -18.70
N PHE A 85 11.06 18.85 -18.43
CA PHE A 85 11.75 18.10 -17.36
C PHE A 85 11.84 16.63 -17.72
N SER A 86 13.07 16.11 -17.86
CA SER A 86 13.32 14.71 -18.22
C SER A 86 12.95 13.68 -17.15
N GLY A 87 12.83 14.14 -15.88
CA GLY A 87 12.32 13.32 -14.77
C GLY A 87 10.79 13.28 -14.73
N MET A 88 10.26 12.45 -13.83
CA MET A 88 8.83 12.43 -13.55
C MET A 88 8.46 13.50 -12.51
N SER A 89 7.23 14.01 -12.58
CA SER A 89 6.60 14.90 -11.60
C SER A 89 5.35 14.25 -11.04
N GLY A 90 5.19 14.26 -9.73
CA GLY A 90 3.98 13.78 -9.05
C GLY A 90 2.93 14.89 -9.01
N ALA A 91 1.65 14.55 -9.11
CA ALA A 91 0.51 15.44 -8.95
C ALA A 91 -0.73 14.66 -8.52
N VAL A 92 -1.86 15.31 -8.39
CA VAL A 92 -3.15 14.68 -8.13
C VAL A 92 -4.20 15.12 -9.13
N LEU A 93 -5.09 14.21 -9.52
CA LEU A 93 -6.41 14.60 -10.01
C LEU A 93 -7.34 14.70 -8.81
N TYR A 94 -8.16 15.76 -8.76
CA TYR A 94 -9.15 15.90 -7.72
C TYR A 94 -10.55 16.19 -8.30
N SER A 95 -11.57 15.77 -7.55
CA SER A 95 -12.97 16.01 -7.86
C SER A 95 -13.70 16.47 -6.60
N ASP A 96 -14.51 17.53 -6.74
CA ASP A 96 -15.37 18.09 -5.68
C ASP A 96 -16.85 17.70 -5.88
N ASP A 97 -17.17 16.95 -6.91
CA ASP A 97 -18.53 16.60 -7.34
C ASP A 97 -18.72 15.11 -7.56
N ASN A 98 -18.09 14.30 -6.70
CA ASN A 98 -18.16 12.85 -6.71
C ASN A 98 -17.76 12.20 -8.06
N GLY A 99 -16.73 12.76 -8.70
CA GLY A 99 -16.16 12.20 -9.94
C GLY A 99 -16.84 12.67 -11.23
N ALA A 100 -17.81 13.59 -11.15
CA ALA A 100 -18.47 14.12 -12.35
C ALA A 100 -17.52 15.00 -13.15
N THR A 101 -16.78 15.88 -12.47
CA THR A 101 -15.71 16.70 -13.06
C THR A 101 -14.39 16.48 -12.32
N TRP A 102 -13.29 16.68 -13.03
CA TRP A 102 -11.94 16.47 -12.51
C TRP A 102 -11.06 17.66 -12.82
N HIS A 103 -10.10 17.89 -11.95
CA HIS A 103 -9.09 18.93 -12.06
C HIS A 103 -7.70 18.34 -11.81
N LEU A 104 -6.69 18.88 -12.48
CA LEU A 104 -5.31 18.53 -12.24
C LEU A 104 -4.70 19.57 -11.27
N GLY A 105 -4.21 19.08 -10.12
CA GLY A 105 -3.40 19.89 -9.23
C GLY A 105 -1.99 20.12 -9.77
N GLU A 106 -1.31 21.12 -9.24
CA GLU A 106 0.09 21.38 -9.54
C GLU A 106 0.99 20.29 -8.98
N SER A 107 2.20 20.21 -9.48
CA SER A 107 3.25 19.35 -8.93
C SER A 107 4.05 20.11 -7.86
N PRO A 108 4.60 19.44 -6.83
CA PRO A 108 5.64 20.05 -5.99
C PRO A 108 6.80 20.65 -6.80
N ASN A 109 7.06 20.13 -7.99
CA ASN A 109 8.06 20.68 -8.91
C ASN A 109 7.71 22.06 -9.47
N ASP A 110 6.43 22.41 -9.52
CA ASP A 110 6.01 23.76 -9.98
C ASP A 110 6.31 24.80 -8.89
N ALA A 111 5.98 24.48 -7.62
CA ALA A 111 6.36 25.30 -6.49
C ALA A 111 7.89 25.44 -6.33
N ARG A 112 8.64 24.35 -6.56
CA ARG A 112 10.12 24.38 -6.55
C ARG A 112 10.67 25.30 -7.63
N ALA A 113 10.14 25.22 -8.84
CA ALA A 113 10.53 26.11 -9.94
C ALA A 113 10.22 27.56 -9.63
N ALA A 114 9.03 27.86 -9.08
CA ALA A 114 8.63 29.19 -8.65
C ALA A 114 9.55 29.75 -7.54
N ALA A 115 10.06 28.89 -6.66
CA ALA A 115 11.01 29.21 -5.61
C ALA A 115 12.49 29.26 -6.10
N GLY A 116 12.76 29.09 -7.39
CA GLY A 116 14.11 29.06 -7.95
C GLY A 116 14.90 27.78 -7.59
N LEU A 117 14.24 26.72 -7.14
CA LEU A 117 14.85 25.45 -6.78
C LEU A 117 14.84 24.48 -7.96
N SER A 118 15.82 23.58 -8.00
CA SER A 118 15.87 22.52 -9.01
C SER A 118 14.69 21.56 -8.85
N LYS A 119 14.08 21.16 -9.97
CA LYS A 119 13.09 20.07 -10.02
C LYS A 119 13.73 18.75 -9.57
N ILE A 120 12.94 17.90 -8.92
CA ILE A 120 13.35 16.58 -8.44
C ILE A 120 12.53 15.52 -9.18
N GLY A 121 13.19 14.45 -9.68
CA GLY A 121 12.45 13.33 -10.27
C GLY A 121 11.57 12.66 -9.21
N MET A 122 10.29 12.48 -9.51
CA MET A 122 9.31 11.83 -8.65
C MET A 122 8.79 10.60 -9.38
N GLY A 123 8.83 9.44 -8.72
CA GLY A 123 8.18 8.23 -9.24
C GLY A 123 6.72 8.17 -8.82
N GLU A 124 6.23 6.96 -8.62
CA GLU A 124 4.89 6.74 -8.08
C GLU A 124 4.75 7.40 -6.71
N ILE A 125 3.60 8.00 -6.49
CA ILE A 125 3.28 8.73 -5.26
C ILE A 125 2.06 8.12 -4.58
N GLN A 126 1.95 8.32 -3.27
CA GLN A 126 0.74 8.01 -2.49
C GLN A 126 0.43 9.18 -1.57
N ILE A 127 -0.82 9.34 -1.17
CA ILE A 127 -1.30 10.49 -0.40
C ILE A 127 -2.03 10.02 0.84
N VAL A 128 -1.81 10.73 1.94
CA VAL A 128 -2.54 10.58 3.18
C VAL A 128 -2.99 11.94 3.71
N GLU A 129 -4.11 11.94 4.43
CA GLU A 129 -4.68 13.09 5.11
C GLU A 129 -4.11 13.20 6.53
N MET A 130 -3.78 14.41 6.96
CA MET A 130 -3.38 14.67 8.34
C MET A 130 -4.60 14.99 9.21
N PRO A 131 -4.46 14.95 10.55
CA PRO A 131 -5.54 15.34 11.44
C PRO A 131 -6.08 16.74 11.14
N PRO A 132 -7.39 16.98 11.38
CA PRO A 132 -8.02 18.26 11.08
C PRO A 132 -7.50 19.38 12.00
N GLU A 133 -7.30 20.56 11.42
CA GLU A 133 -6.91 21.79 12.14
C GLU A 133 -8.11 22.70 12.43
N GLY A 134 -9.31 22.34 11.94
CA GLY A 134 -10.58 23.05 12.07
C GLY A 134 -11.48 22.81 10.86
N ASP A 135 -12.79 23.02 11.01
CA ASP A 135 -13.77 22.69 9.95
C ASP A 135 -13.62 23.57 8.71
N ASP A 136 -13.27 24.85 8.89
CA ASP A 136 -13.08 25.81 7.80
C ASP A 136 -11.65 25.81 7.24
N VAL A 137 -10.76 25.03 7.83
CA VAL A 137 -9.35 24.94 7.43
C VAL A 137 -9.17 23.72 6.55
N SER A 138 -8.47 23.89 5.42
CA SER A 138 -8.07 22.74 4.61
C SER A 138 -7.15 21.83 5.42
N THR A 139 -7.51 20.57 5.57
CA THR A 139 -6.61 19.56 6.14
C THR A 139 -5.34 19.46 5.32
N GLN A 140 -4.23 19.20 6.01
CA GLN A 140 -2.97 18.97 5.32
C GLN A 140 -2.99 17.61 4.66
N LEU A 141 -2.36 17.53 3.50
CA LEU A 141 -2.05 16.27 2.83
C LEU A 141 -0.54 16.05 2.83
N LYS A 142 -0.14 14.81 3.00
CA LYS A 142 1.25 14.38 2.80
C LYS A 142 1.33 13.46 1.59
N MET A 143 2.17 13.83 0.63
CA MET A 143 2.49 13.04 -0.55
C MET A 143 3.79 12.29 -0.29
N PHE A 144 3.71 10.98 -0.24
CA PHE A 144 4.87 10.08 -0.17
C PHE A 144 5.37 9.81 -1.58
N VAL A 145 6.60 10.19 -1.85
CA VAL A 145 7.21 10.17 -3.18
C VAL A 145 8.27 9.09 -3.27
N ARG A 146 8.11 8.16 -4.22
CA ARG A 146 9.13 7.17 -4.56
C ARG A 146 10.42 7.84 -4.99
N GLN A 147 11.51 7.48 -4.34
CA GLN A 147 12.86 7.93 -4.63
C GLN A 147 13.90 6.82 -4.50
N SER A 148 15.02 6.98 -5.17
CA SER A 148 16.20 6.13 -4.97
C SER A 148 16.70 6.23 -3.53
N GLY A 149 16.77 5.08 -2.85
CA GLY A 149 17.31 4.96 -1.50
C GLY A 149 16.44 5.52 -0.38
N GLY A 150 15.21 5.95 -0.65
CA GLY A 150 14.32 6.46 0.41
C GLY A 150 13.03 7.09 -0.11
N VAL A 151 12.34 7.82 0.76
CA VAL A 151 11.04 8.43 0.50
C VAL A 151 11.12 9.92 0.78
N LEU A 152 10.66 10.75 -0.16
CA LEU A 152 10.44 12.18 0.08
C LEU A 152 8.98 12.41 0.48
N ILE A 153 8.73 13.45 1.29
CA ILE A 153 7.39 13.79 1.73
C ILE A 153 7.11 15.26 1.40
N ALA A 154 6.16 15.49 0.47
CA ALA A 154 5.65 16.84 0.17
C ALA A 154 4.39 17.13 0.99
N THR A 155 4.11 18.40 1.22
CA THR A 155 2.93 18.87 1.97
C THR A 155 2.06 19.77 1.10
N SER A 156 0.73 19.52 1.12
CA SER A 156 -0.27 20.43 0.59
C SER A 156 -1.12 20.98 1.73
N TYR A 157 -1.50 22.26 1.61
CA TYR A 157 -2.36 22.98 2.57
C TYR A 157 -3.69 23.40 1.97
N ASP A 158 -3.99 23.00 0.73
CA ASP A 158 -5.17 23.42 -0.04
C ASP A 158 -5.90 22.26 -0.71
N GLY A 159 -5.82 21.07 -0.09
CA GLY A 159 -6.51 19.87 -0.59
C GLY A 159 -5.94 19.35 -1.90
N GLY A 160 -4.62 19.44 -2.09
CA GLY A 160 -3.91 18.87 -3.24
C GLY A 160 -3.86 19.76 -4.48
N GLN A 161 -4.34 21.01 -4.40
CA GLN A 161 -4.27 21.95 -5.53
C GLN A 161 -2.83 22.40 -5.78
N THR A 162 -2.12 22.75 -4.69
CA THR A 162 -0.70 23.11 -4.72
C THR A 162 0.08 22.39 -3.62
N TRP A 163 1.38 22.42 -3.70
CA TRP A 163 2.31 21.75 -2.78
C TRP A 163 3.43 22.68 -2.34
N ALA A 164 3.89 22.53 -1.12
CA ALA A 164 5.07 23.23 -0.65
C ALA A 164 6.32 22.79 -1.47
N PRO A 165 7.27 23.72 -1.71
CA PRO A 165 8.47 23.42 -2.49
C PRO A 165 9.46 22.52 -1.73
N ASP A 166 9.34 22.43 -0.41
CA ASP A 166 10.19 21.60 0.42
C ASP A 166 9.64 20.17 0.50
N MET A 167 10.51 19.21 0.23
CA MET A 167 10.21 17.79 0.26
C MET A 167 11.30 17.05 1.04
N PRO A 168 11.26 17.10 2.37
CA PRO A 168 12.24 16.40 3.19
C PRO A 168 12.22 14.90 2.93
N ARG A 169 13.41 14.29 2.99
CA ARG A 169 13.54 12.83 3.01
C ARG A 169 13.25 12.35 4.43
N ASP A 170 12.38 11.36 4.55
CA ASP A 170 12.20 10.65 5.82
C ASP A 170 13.43 9.76 6.08
N PRO A 171 14.16 9.96 7.19
CA PRO A 171 15.40 9.23 7.45
C PRO A 171 15.19 7.75 7.81
N THR A 172 13.98 7.39 8.18
CA THR A 172 13.61 6.03 8.62
C THR A 172 13.17 5.14 7.46
N LEU A 173 12.61 5.75 6.42
CA LEU A 173 12.03 5.02 5.30
C LEU A 173 13.08 4.71 4.24
N VAL A 174 13.82 3.63 4.45
CA VAL A 174 14.77 3.08 3.46
C VAL A 174 13.99 2.47 2.30
N ALA A 175 14.48 2.67 1.08
CA ALA A 175 13.93 2.12 -0.15
C ALA A 175 15.04 1.63 -1.08
N PRO A 176 14.73 0.81 -2.11
CA PRO A 176 15.72 0.37 -3.08
C PRO A 176 16.45 1.52 -3.78
N THR A 177 17.72 1.32 -4.08
CA THR A 177 18.53 2.29 -4.85
C THR A 177 18.39 2.09 -6.36
N PRO A 178 18.43 0.85 -6.89
CA PRO A 178 18.32 0.60 -8.32
C PRO A 178 16.96 1.04 -8.88
N TYR A 179 16.95 1.40 -10.15
CA TYR A 179 15.73 1.78 -10.91
C TYR A 179 14.93 2.94 -10.32
N GLY A 180 15.61 3.86 -9.60
CA GLY A 180 14.92 5.00 -8.98
C GLY A 180 14.02 4.61 -7.80
N GLY A 181 14.33 3.52 -7.11
CA GLY A 181 13.54 3.01 -6.00
C GLY A 181 12.51 1.97 -6.38
N CYS A 182 11.55 1.74 -5.51
CA CYS A 182 10.38 0.90 -5.73
C CYS A 182 9.12 1.64 -5.29
N GLN A 183 7.98 1.27 -5.85
CA GLN A 183 6.68 1.74 -5.41
C GLN A 183 6.47 1.42 -3.92
N GLN A 184 5.71 2.23 -3.25
CA GLN A 184 5.32 2.14 -1.86
C GLN A 184 3.83 2.36 -1.71
N SER A 185 3.23 1.78 -0.69
CA SER A 185 1.84 2.03 -0.34
C SER A 185 1.74 2.67 1.04
N VAL A 186 0.85 3.64 1.19
CA VAL A 186 0.52 4.25 2.48
C VAL A 186 -0.97 4.55 2.54
N ILE A 187 -1.57 4.30 3.70
CA ILE A 187 -2.97 4.59 3.97
C ILE A 187 -3.11 5.27 5.34
N ASN A 188 -4.14 6.10 5.51
CA ASN A 188 -4.60 6.46 6.84
C ASN A 188 -5.19 5.22 7.52
N TYR A 189 -4.99 5.11 8.83
CA TYR A 189 -5.66 4.11 9.64
C TYR A 189 -6.82 4.76 10.38
N SER A 190 -8.00 4.15 10.32
CA SER A 190 -9.25 4.79 10.75
C SER A 190 -9.38 4.97 12.27
N HIS A 191 -8.60 4.23 13.05
CA HIS A 191 -8.64 4.27 14.51
C HIS A 191 -7.32 4.74 15.10
N PRO A 192 -7.32 5.46 16.24
CA PRO A 192 -6.09 5.81 16.92
C PRO A 192 -5.28 4.57 17.33
N ILE A 193 -3.98 4.61 17.14
CA ILE A 193 -3.03 3.62 17.64
C ILE A 193 -2.22 4.26 18.77
N ASP A 194 -2.20 3.64 19.94
CA ASP A 194 -1.58 4.19 21.15
C ASP A 194 -2.09 5.62 21.48
N GLY A 195 -3.37 5.88 21.20
CA GLY A 195 -4.02 7.16 21.42
C GLY A 195 -3.69 8.26 20.40
N LYS A 196 -3.01 7.94 19.31
CA LYS A 196 -2.63 8.89 18.24
C LYS A 196 -3.20 8.49 16.89
N PRO A 197 -3.53 9.46 16.02
CA PRO A 197 -3.77 9.19 14.61
C PRO A 197 -2.54 8.50 13.99
N ALA A 198 -2.77 7.63 13.01
CA ALA A 198 -1.69 6.83 12.44
C ALA A 198 -1.86 6.60 10.93
N VAL A 199 -0.74 6.31 10.29
CA VAL A 199 -0.68 5.79 8.93
C VAL A 199 -0.04 4.40 8.92
N ILE A 200 -0.46 3.58 7.97
CA ILE A 200 0.19 2.30 7.68
C ILE A 200 0.95 2.44 6.38
N PHE A 201 2.22 2.05 6.39
CA PHE A 201 3.13 2.18 5.26
C PHE A 201 3.75 0.83 4.92
N ALA A 202 3.82 0.48 3.64
CA ALA A 202 4.47 -0.73 3.15
C ALA A 202 5.43 -0.43 2.01
N ASN A 203 6.62 -1.02 2.05
CA ASN A 203 7.58 -0.95 0.98
C ASN A 203 8.63 -2.07 1.04
N ALA A 204 9.43 -2.19 -0.02
CA ALA A 204 10.69 -2.91 0.00
C ALA A 204 11.73 -2.12 0.83
N ALA A 205 11.95 -2.52 2.08
CA ALA A 205 12.75 -1.78 3.06
C ALA A 205 14.22 -2.21 3.05
N ALA A 206 14.84 -2.25 1.87
CA ALA A 206 16.24 -2.60 1.66
C ALA A 206 16.82 -1.86 0.45
N ASN A 207 18.13 -1.99 0.20
CA ASN A 207 18.78 -1.40 -0.98
C ASN A 207 18.36 -2.09 -2.30
N SER A 208 17.73 -3.25 -2.24
CA SER A 208 17.13 -3.97 -3.36
C SER A 208 15.63 -4.12 -3.13
N ARG A 209 14.90 -4.62 -4.13
CA ARG A 209 13.46 -4.96 -3.99
C ARG A 209 13.28 -6.20 -3.13
N SER A 210 13.55 -6.06 -1.83
CA SER A 210 13.45 -7.12 -0.82
C SER A 210 13.07 -6.55 0.53
N ASN A 211 12.89 -7.41 1.53
CA ASN A 211 12.49 -7.02 2.87
C ASN A 211 11.16 -6.26 2.90
N GLY A 212 10.12 -6.83 2.28
CA GLY A 212 8.77 -6.29 2.36
C GLY A 212 8.37 -6.03 3.80
N THR A 213 8.17 -4.78 4.14
CA THR A 213 7.98 -4.35 5.53
C THR A 213 6.73 -3.49 5.65
N ILE A 214 5.86 -3.83 6.59
CA ILE A 214 4.77 -2.95 7.04
C ILE A 214 5.25 -2.16 8.25
N ARG A 215 4.93 -0.87 8.27
CA ARG A 215 5.23 0.06 9.38
C ARG A 215 3.97 0.78 9.84
N ILE A 216 3.91 1.11 11.12
CA ILE A 216 2.93 2.03 11.69
C ILE A 216 3.65 3.32 12.01
N GLY A 217 3.19 4.41 11.39
CA GLY A 217 3.66 5.77 11.65
C GLY A 217 2.65 6.53 12.49
N LEU A 218 2.96 6.77 13.76
CA LEU A 218 2.14 7.60 14.61
C LEU A 218 2.31 9.06 14.22
N ILE A 219 1.21 9.77 13.98
CA ILE A 219 1.23 11.18 13.59
C ILE A 219 1.43 12.03 14.85
N ASN A 220 2.46 12.86 14.85
CA ASN A 220 2.78 13.79 15.93
C ASN A 220 2.76 15.22 15.43
N GLU A 221 2.30 16.12 16.28
CA GLU A 221 2.45 17.56 16.12
C GLU A 221 3.84 18.00 16.56
N ASN A 222 4.53 18.77 15.74
CA ASN A 222 5.89 19.26 16.01
C ASN A 222 5.97 20.77 15.78
N GLY A 223 5.24 21.53 16.60
CA GLY A 223 5.13 22.98 16.46
C GLY A 223 4.36 23.42 15.22
N THR A 224 4.52 24.68 14.83
CA THR A 224 3.84 25.30 13.70
C THR A 224 4.83 25.90 12.71
N ASN A 225 4.42 26.03 11.44
CA ASN A 225 5.16 26.76 10.43
C ASN A 225 4.93 28.30 10.59
N SER A 226 5.54 29.09 9.71
CA SER A 226 5.42 30.57 9.72
C SER A 226 3.99 31.08 9.46
N GLU A 227 3.12 30.27 8.93
CA GLU A 227 1.72 30.56 8.65
C GLU A 227 0.78 30.09 9.78
N GLY A 228 1.34 29.55 10.85
CA GLY A 228 0.59 29.01 12.00
C GLY A 228 0.00 27.63 11.78
N ARG A 229 0.30 26.95 10.67
CA ARG A 229 -0.15 25.59 10.39
C ARG A 229 0.72 24.57 11.14
N ILE A 230 0.11 23.50 11.62
CA ILE A 230 0.78 22.45 12.38
C ILE A 230 1.82 21.73 11.52
N ASN A 231 3.02 21.51 12.06
CA ASN A 231 4.01 20.64 11.43
C ASN A 231 3.79 19.20 11.89
N TYR A 232 3.19 18.38 11.04
CA TYR A 232 3.01 16.95 11.30
C TYR A 232 4.25 16.15 10.92
N THR A 233 4.65 15.25 11.82
CA THR A 233 5.75 14.30 11.64
C THR A 233 5.28 12.88 11.92
N PHE A 234 6.04 11.88 11.47
CA PHE A 234 5.73 10.48 11.68
C PHE A 234 6.73 9.83 12.62
N ASP A 235 6.23 9.21 13.69
CA ASP A 235 7.02 8.29 14.52
C ASP A 235 6.77 6.85 14.02
N TRP A 236 7.74 6.29 13.31
CA TRP A 236 7.70 4.93 12.79
C TRP A 236 7.99 3.90 13.88
N LYS A 237 7.17 3.94 14.93
CA LYS A 237 7.35 3.18 16.17
C LYS A 237 7.33 1.67 15.96
N TYR A 238 6.47 1.19 15.06
CA TYR A 238 6.29 -0.23 14.82
C TYR A 238 6.64 -0.61 13.39
N LYS A 239 7.23 -1.79 13.24
CA LYS A 239 7.55 -2.37 11.94
C LYS A 239 7.53 -3.88 11.99
N LYS A 240 7.07 -4.51 10.91
CA LYS A 240 7.11 -5.96 10.72
C LYS A 240 7.57 -6.30 9.33
N VAL A 241 8.61 -7.11 9.22
CA VAL A 241 8.98 -7.73 7.95
C VAL A 241 7.96 -8.83 7.66
N ILE A 242 7.18 -8.66 6.61
CA ILE A 242 6.17 -9.65 6.16
C ILE A 242 6.74 -10.59 5.10
N ARG A 243 7.83 -10.18 4.44
CA ARG A 243 8.54 -10.96 3.44
C ARG A 243 10.02 -10.61 3.47
N SER A 244 10.88 -11.56 3.82
CA SER A 244 12.34 -11.34 3.84
C SER A 244 13.00 -11.38 2.46
N GLY A 245 12.39 -12.12 1.50
CA GLY A 245 12.86 -12.22 0.13
C GLY A 245 12.44 -11.07 -0.75
N GLU A 246 12.35 -11.33 -2.06
CA GLU A 246 11.95 -10.33 -3.06
C GLU A 246 10.54 -9.79 -2.76
N PHE A 247 10.42 -8.47 -2.86
CA PHE A 247 9.19 -7.72 -2.62
C PHE A 247 9.17 -6.52 -3.57
N GLY A 248 8.10 -6.43 -4.36
CA GLY A 248 7.94 -5.40 -5.36
C GLY A 248 6.88 -4.36 -5.01
N TYR A 249 5.93 -4.17 -5.91
CA TYR A 249 4.83 -3.24 -5.74
C TYR A 249 3.82 -3.78 -4.73
N SER A 250 3.14 -2.87 -4.04
CA SER A 250 2.18 -3.24 -3.00
C SER A 250 0.99 -2.29 -2.96
N CYS A 251 -0.13 -2.78 -2.46
CA CYS A 251 -1.33 -2.00 -2.18
C CYS A 251 -1.86 -2.40 -0.81
N LEU A 252 -2.02 -1.40 0.05
CA LEU A 252 -2.56 -1.56 1.40
C LEU A 252 -4.05 -1.23 1.41
N MET A 253 -4.78 -1.90 2.28
CA MET A 253 -6.16 -1.60 2.61
C MET A 253 -6.41 -1.95 4.08
N GLU A 254 -7.22 -1.14 4.76
CA GLU A 254 -7.78 -1.46 6.06
C GLU A 254 -9.12 -2.18 5.86
N GLN A 255 -9.31 -3.28 6.58
CA GLN A 255 -10.59 -3.99 6.60
C GLN A 255 -11.52 -3.46 7.70
N PRO A 256 -12.84 -3.69 7.62
CA PRO A 256 -13.79 -3.26 8.65
C PRO A 256 -13.49 -3.78 10.06
N ASN A 257 -12.78 -4.89 10.18
CA ASN A 257 -12.32 -5.45 11.46
C ASN A 257 -11.03 -4.81 11.99
N GLY A 258 -10.47 -3.83 11.29
CA GLY A 258 -9.21 -3.15 11.63
C GLY A 258 -7.95 -3.91 11.21
N ASN A 259 -8.06 -5.06 10.56
CA ASN A 259 -6.91 -5.76 10.01
C ASN A 259 -6.37 -5.03 8.77
N ILE A 260 -5.08 -5.16 8.54
CA ILE A 260 -4.41 -4.59 7.39
C ILE A 260 -4.21 -5.67 6.32
N VAL A 261 -4.74 -5.42 5.15
CA VAL A 261 -4.45 -6.22 3.96
C VAL A 261 -3.30 -5.58 3.20
N CYS A 262 -2.35 -6.39 2.77
CA CYS A 262 -1.29 -6.01 1.84
C CYS A 262 -1.33 -6.96 0.64
N PHE A 263 -1.65 -6.43 -0.53
CA PHE A 263 -1.53 -7.13 -1.80
C PHE A 263 -0.20 -6.72 -2.43
N TYR A 264 0.69 -7.68 -2.72
CA TYR A 264 2.04 -7.36 -3.15
C TYR A 264 2.64 -8.37 -4.14
N GLU A 265 3.62 -7.89 -4.89
CA GLU A 265 4.44 -8.70 -5.78
C GLU A 265 5.58 -9.36 -5.00
N GLN A 266 5.78 -10.66 -5.24
CA GLN A 266 6.95 -11.39 -4.78
C GLN A 266 7.50 -12.29 -5.88
N GLU A 267 8.79 -12.58 -5.81
CA GLU A 267 9.54 -13.49 -6.67
C GLU A 267 9.35 -13.31 -8.18
N SER A 268 10.44 -12.94 -8.83
CA SER A 268 10.58 -13.20 -10.26
C SER A 268 10.80 -14.69 -10.45
N ARG A 269 9.87 -15.37 -11.07
CA ARG A 269 10.13 -16.70 -11.60
C ARG A 269 11.20 -16.62 -12.68
N PRO A 270 11.84 -17.74 -13.07
CA PRO A 270 12.80 -17.78 -14.18
C PRO A 270 12.27 -17.19 -15.49
N ASP A 271 10.95 -17.09 -15.64
CA ASP A 271 10.22 -16.51 -16.77
C ASP A 271 9.87 -15.02 -16.60
N ASN A 272 10.42 -14.34 -15.57
CA ASN A 272 10.12 -12.96 -15.18
C ASN A 272 8.65 -12.69 -14.79
N ILE A 273 7.92 -13.69 -14.35
CA ILE A 273 6.57 -13.54 -13.85
C ILE A 273 6.61 -13.35 -12.33
N HIS A 274 6.11 -12.22 -11.85
CA HIS A 274 5.90 -11.99 -10.43
C HIS A 274 4.70 -12.79 -9.93
N SER A 275 4.84 -13.39 -8.75
CA SER A 275 3.70 -13.92 -8.00
C SER A 275 3.04 -12.79 -7.24
N LEU A 276 1.71 -12.80 -7.18
CA LEU A 276 0.93 -11.86 -6.38
C LEU A 276 0.49 -12.54 -5.09
N VAL A 277 0.65 -11.85 -3.98
CA VAL A 277 0.30 -12.34 -2.65
C VAL A 277 -0.71 -11.42 -2.01
N PHE A 278 -1.76 -12.02 -1.45
CA PHE A 278 -2.70 -11.35 -0.59
C PHE A 278 -2.42 -11.78 0.85
N GLY A 279 -1.97 -10.85 1.69
CA GLY A 279 -1.68 -11.08 3.09
C GLY A 279 -2.57 -10.23 3.98
N GLU A 280 -3.12 -10.83 5.04
CA GLU A 280 -3.89 -10.13 6.07
C GLU A 280 -3.12 -10.16 7.39
N TYR A 281 -3.03 -9.01 8.06
CA TYR A 281 -2.20 -8.80 9.24
C TYR A 281 -2.98 -8.03 10.30
N THR A 282 -2.96 -8.55 11.53
CA THR A 282 -3.49 -7.81 12.68
C THR A 282 -2.50 -6.73 13.12
N LEU A 283 -2.99 -5.69 13.81
CA LEU A 283 -2.11 -4.68 14.42
C LEU A 283 -1.13 -5.31 15.41
N ASP A 284 -1.59 -6.27 16.21
CA ASP A 284 -0.74 -6.95 17.19
C ASP A 284 0.42 -7.67 16.51
N TYR A 285 0.18 -8.31 15.37
CA TYR A 285 1.24 -8.91 14.58
C TYR A 285 2.25 -7.87 14.09
N ILE A 286 1.78 -6.71 13.58
CA ILE A 286 2.66 -5.64 13.09
C ILE A 286 3.43 -4.99 14.25
N LYS A 287 2.80 -4.84 15.41
CA LYS A 287 3.40 -4.31 16.64
C LYS A 287 4.35 -5.30 17.32
N ASP A 288 4.45 -6.53 16.83
CA ASP A 288 5.22 -7.63 17.43
C ASP A 288 4.76 -7.97 18.85
N ILE A 289 3.49 -7.67 19.15
CA ILE A 289 2.87 -8.08 20.38
C ILE A 289 2.66 -9.59 20.28
N LYS A 290 3.38 -10.33 21.11
CA LYS A 290 3.10 -11.75 21.27
C LYS A 290 1.72 -11.86 21.89
N PRO A 291 0.79 -12.64 21.32
CA PRO A 291 -0.46 -12.92 21.98
C PRO A 291 -0.07 -13.38 23.41
N THR A 292 -0.61 -12.71 24.42
CA THR A 292 -0.64 -13.29 25.76
C THR A 292 -1.34 -14.62 25.51
N PRO A 293 -0.76 -15.76 25.83
CA PRO A 293 -1.53 -16.97 25.77
C PRO A 293 -2.73 -16.70 26.72
N ASP A 294 -3.90 -16.43 26.16
CA ASP A 294 -5.11 -16.87 26.83
C ASP A 294 -4.76 -18.28 27.21
N THR A 295 -4.77 -18.59 28.52
CA THR A 295 -4.54 -19.97 28.95
C THR A 295 -5.36 -20.82 28.00
N PRO A 296 -4.76 -21.44 27.01
CA PRO A 296 -5.57 -22.12 26.01
C PRO A 296 -6.31 -23.15 26.82
N ASN A 297 -7.60 -23.31 26.57
CA ASN A 297 -8.27 -24.51 27.03
C ASN A 297 -7.44 -25.66 26.44
N LEU A 298 -6.44 -26.10 27.20
CA LEU A 298 -5.53 -27.13 26.79
C LEU A 298 -6.34 -28.42 26.76
N VAL A 299 -7.00 -28.66 25.63
CA VAL A 299 -7.89 -29.80 25.45
C VAL A 299 -7.10 -31.10 25.48
N TYR A 300 -5.80 -31.02 25.12
CA TYR A 300 -4.89 -32.14 25.14
C TYR A 300 -3.46 -31.68 25.40
N SER A 301 -2.80 -32.31 26.35
CA SER A 301 -1.37 -32.16 26.59
C SER A 301 -0.68 -33.53 26.61
N SER A 302 0.32 -33.69 25.79
CA SER A 302 1.19 -34.86 25.79
C SER A 302 2.51 -34.65 26.56
N SER A 303 2.58 -33.63 27.43
CA SER A 303 3.79 -33.32 28.18
C SER A 303 4.38 -34.50 28.95
N GLU A 304 3.58 -35.52 29.22
CA GLU A 304 3.98 -36.76 29.88
C GLU A 304 3.98 -38.00 28.95
N LYS A 305 3.53 -37.87 27.71
CA LYS A 305 3.53 -38.92 26.70
C LYS A 305 4.48 -38.57 25.56
N VAL A 306 5.59 -39.29 25.46
CA VAL A 306 6.35 -39.31 24.23
C VAL A 306 5.53 -40.11 23.23
N LEU A 307 5.00 -39.43 22.22
CA LEU A 307 4.36 -40.10 21.09
C LEU A 307 5.48 -40.59 20.14
N PRO A 308 5.79 -41.90 20.11
CA PRO A 308 6.80 -42.41 19.17
C PRO A 308 6.23 -42.31 17.76
N LEU A 309 6.75 -41.36 17.00
CA LEU A 309 6.49 -41.25 15.56
C LEU A 309 7.58 -42.09 14.86
N SER A 310 7.27 -43.29 14.46
CA SER A 310 8.07 -44.08 13.53
C SER A 310 7.48 -43.98 12.13
N ASP A 311 8.31 -44.15 11.11
CA ASP A 311 7.90 -44.14 9.70
C ASP A 311 6.64 -44.99 9.46
N GLY A 312 5.63 -44.33 8.87
CA GLY A 312 4.35 -44.97 8.53
C GLY A 312 3.37 -45.16 9.69
N THR A 313 3.69 -44.67 10.90
CA THR A 313 2.76 -44.72 12.04
C THR A 313 2.17 -43.36 12.36
N TYR A 314 0.93 -43.34 12.80
CA TYR A 314 0.26 -42.14 13.33
C TYR A 314 -0.43 -42.50 14.64
N THR A 315 -0.51 -41.52 15.53
CA THR A 315 -1.28 -41.65 16.77
C THR A 315 -2.60 -40.88 16.59
N PRO A 316 -3.74 -41.58 16.55
CA PRO A 316 -5.04 -40.89 16.47
C PRO A 316 -5.35 -40.20 17.78
N ILE A 317 -5.47 -38.89 17.80
CA ILE A 317 -5.88 -38.06 18.95
C ILE A 317 -7.35 -37.64 18.87
N GLY A 318 -8.01 -37.90 17.75
CA GLY A 318 -9.40 -37.55 17.54
C GLY A 318 -10.36 -38.01 18.64
N PRO A 319 -10.23 -39.25 19.18
CA PRO A 319 -11.09 -39.68 20.29
C PRO A 319 -10.88 -38.88 21.58
N GLU A 320 -9.71 -38.27 21.75
CA GLU A 320 -9.36 -37.46 22.91
C GLU A 320 -9.70 -36.00 22.74
N LEU A 321 -10.13 -35.60 21.52
CA LEU A 321 -10.51 -34.22 21.16
C LEU A 321 -11.94 -34.09 20.61
N PRO A 322 -12.94 -34.72 21.24
CA PRO A 322 -14.33 -34.67 20.71
C PRO A 322 -14.89 -33.24 20.65
N SER A 323 -14.32 -32.31 21.43
CA SER A 323 -14.76 -30.93 21.51
C SER A 323 -14.35 -30.07 20.31
N ILE A 324 -13.44 -30.54 19.46
CA ILE A 324 -13.08 -29.81 18.22
C ILE A 324 -13.91 -30.23 17.02
N ALA A 325 -14.68 -31.31 17.15
CA ALA A 325 -15.63 -31.72 16.11
C ALA A 325 -16.74 -30.70 15.97
N GLY A 326 -16.80 -30.05 14.80
CA GLY A 326 -17.79 -29.01 14.50
C GLY A 326 -17.37 -27.57 14.83
N LEU A 327 -16.15 -27.33 15.26
CA LEU A 327 -15.60 -25.97 15.31
C LEU A 327 -15.38 -25.44 13.89
N HIS A 328 -15.86 -24.23 13.64
CA HIS A 328 -15.63 -23.51 12.39
C HIS A 328 -14.30 -22.74 12.40
N GLU A 329 -13.79 -22.44 13.58
CA GLU A 329 -12.53 -21.72 13.79
C GLU A 329 -11.75 -22.34 14.94
N GLY A 330 -10.43 -22.38 14.85
CA GLY A 330 -9.56 -22.87 15.89
C GLY A 330 -8.09 -22.73 15.54
N THR A 331 -7.25 -22.71 16.56
CA THR A 331 -5.77 -22.71 16.40
C THR A 331 -5.23 -24.01 16.94
N ILE A 332 -4.44 -24.72 16.12
CA ILE A 332 -3.68 -25.90 16.55
C ILE A 332 -2.24 -25.45 16.75
N LEU A 333 -1.74 -25.57 17.99
CA LEU A 333 -0.35 -25.31 18.31
C LEU A 333 0.40 -26.63 18.52
N VAL A 334 1.43 -26.85 17.71
CA VAL A 334 2.31 -28.01 17.83
C VAL A 334 3.72 -27.56 18.14
N ARG A 335 4.29 -28.10 19.22
CA ARG A 335 5.71 -27.96 19.53
C ARG A 335 6.38 -29.32 19.43
N PHE A 336 7.42 -29.40 18.62
CA PHE A 336 8.15 -30.68 18.43
C PHE A 336 9.65 -30.41 18.31
N THR A 337 10.42 -31.45 18.56
CA THR A 337 11.87 -31.49 18.29
C THR A 337 12.12 -32.60 17.26
N PRO A 338 12.53 -32.26 16.03
CA PRO A 338 12.81 -33.28 15.02
C PRO A 338 14.06 -34.04 15.43
N THR A 339 14.03 -35.36 15.24
CA THR A 339 15.19 -36.25 15.48
C THR A 339 15.94 -36.57 14.19
N SER A 340 15.35 -36.26 13.02
CA SER A 340 15.96 -36.35 11.68
C SER A 340 15.36 -35.35 10.75
N THR A 341 16.13 -34.90 9.76
CA THR A 341 15.71 -33.98 8.68
C THR A 341 15.72 -34.65 7.31
N ASP A 342 15.93 -35.96 7.24
CA ASP A 342 16.23 -36.67 6.00
C ASP A 342 15.00 -37.09 5.19
N SER A 343 13.79 -36.81 5.69
CA SER A 343 12.54 -37.15 5.02
C SER A 343 11.43 -36.12 5.29
N ILE A 344 10.40 -36.15 4.44
CA ILE A 344 9.21 -35.27 4.61
C ILE A 344 8.33 -35.92 5.68
N HIS A 345 8.05 -35.15 6.74
CA HIS A 345 7.17 -35.56 7.83
C HIS A 345 5.90 -34.71 7.87
N SER A 346 4.74 -35.36 7.96
CA SER A 346 3.48 -34.69 8.25
C SER A 346 3.27 -34.69 9.77
N LEU A 347 3.15 -33.48 10.35
CA LEU A 347 2.99 -33.32 11.80
C LEU A 347 1.54 -33.47 12.26
N ILE A 348 0.61 -33.01 11.43
CA ILE A 348 -0.84 -33.11 11.68
C ILE A 348 -1.52 -33.47 10.38
N GLY A 349 -2.43 -34.46 10.46
CA GLY A 349 -3.32 -34.83 9.37
C GLY A 349 -4.76 -34.93 9.90
N VAL A 350 -5.72 -34.43 9.14
CA VAL A 350 -7.13 -34.65 9.38
C VAL A 350 -7.68 -35.58 8.33
N SER A 351 -8.28 -36.69 8.76
CA SER A 351 -8.82 -37.72 7.87
C SER A 351 -10.25 -38.07 8.29
N ASN A 352 -11.10 -38.34 7.32
CA ASN A 352 -12.45 -38.85 7.53
C ASN A 352 -12.49 -40.37 7.83
N GLY A 353 -11.33 -40.97 8.00
CA GLY A 353 -11.24 -42.43 8.29
C GLY A 353 -11.45 -43.34 7.10
N GLN A 354 -11.61 -42.81 5.88
CA GLN A 354 -11.72 -43.64 4.68
C GLN A 354 -10.34 -43.90 4.06
N THR A 355 -10.07 -45.16 3.69
CA THR A 355 -8.86 -45.54 2.99
C THR A 355 -8.92 -45.09 1.54
N GLY A 356 -8.23 -44.01 1.23
CA GLY A 356 -8.07 -43.46 -0.13
C GLY A 356 -7.45 -42.08 -0.05
N ASN A 357 -6.41 -41.84 -0.84
CA ASN A 357 -5.77 -40.52 -0.94
C ASN A 357 -6.80 -39.47 -1.32
N GLN A 358 -7.28 -38.74 -0.33
CA GLN A 358 -7.93 -37.42 -0.55
C GLN A 358 -6.99 -36.38 0.10
N ASN A 359 -6.17 -35.77 -0.76
CA ASN A 359 -5.42 -34.57 -0.44
C ASN A 359 -6.36 -33.37 -0.42
#